data_ee1202f6d8ce958cfadb45728f3f3588
#
_entry.id   ee1202f6d8ce958cfadb45728f3f3588
#
_cell.length_a   1.000
_cell.length_b   1.000
_cell.length_c   1.000
_cell.angle_alpha   90.00
_cell.angle_beta   90.00
_cell.angle_gamma   90.00
#
_symmetry.space_group_name_H-M   'P 1'
#
loop_
_entity.id
_entity.type
_entity.pdbx_description
1 polymer ?
#
loop_
_entity_poly.entity_id
_entity_poly.type
_entity_poly.pdbx_seq_one_letter_code
_entity_poly.pdbx_strand_id
1 'polypeptide(L)'
;MRNVRRLTVITLSVASACVGSTTLQAQDATPTAAQEITVQSTSSQDDAALPSQWDLQTCIDYALQHNITLKRNRISAESAEVDVKTAKAALFPSLSASVSQRIVNRPNSETNTIIDGDNITSSTSKTSYNGSYGIDASWTLYNGSKRLNTIKQQKLNNRIAELNVAESENSIEESIAQIYVQILYAAEAVKVNENTLAVSQAERDRGQQLLEAGSIAKSDLAQLESQVSTDKYQLVTAQATLQDYKLQLKQLLELDGESEMNLYLPALGDENVLTPLPTKTDVY
;
A
#
# COMPACT_ATOMS: atom_id res chain seq x y z
N MET A 1 -50.21 -17.15 32.90
CA MET A 1 -48.83 -16.82 33.31
C MET A 1 -48.35 -15.67 32.43
N ARG A 2 -48.30 -14.46 32.98
CA ARG A 2 -48.05 -13.21 32.22
C ARG A 2 -46.57 -12.90 32.31
N ASN A 3 -45.85 -12.96 31.14
CA ASN A 3 -44.48 -12.47 31.04
C ASN A 3 -44.48 -10.98 30.70
N VAL A 4 -44.16 -10.17 31.71
CA VAL A 4 -43.96 -8.73 31.60
C VAL A 4 -42.55 -8.50 31.04
N ARG A 5 -42.43 -8.07 29.78
CA ARG A 5 -41.17 -7.58 29.22
C ARG A 5 -40.84 -6.23 29.85
N ARG A 6 -39.73 -6.18 30.56
CA ARG A 6 -39.17 -4.95 31.13
C ARG A 6 -38.64 -4.07 29.98
N LEU A 7 -39.29 -2.94 29.78
CA LEU A 7 -38.82 -1.86 28.91
C LEU A 7 -37.71 -1.09 29.66
N THR A 8 -36.48 -1.23 29.24
CA THR A 8 -35.36 -0.45 29.81
C THR A 8 -35.42 0.94 29.17
N VAL A 9 -35.86 1.91 29.93
CA VAL A 9 -35.79 3.33 29.57
C VAL A 9 -34.36 3.80 29.78
N ILE A 10 -33.65 4.06 28.67
CA ILE A 10 -32.33 4.73 28.70
C ILE A 10 -32.60 6.23 28.87
N THR A 11 -32.42 6.74 30.08
CA THR A 11 -32.42 8.17 30.37
C THR A 11 -31.09 8.76 29.92
N LEU A 12 -31.14 9.51 28.84
CA LEU A 12 -30.01 10.31 28.37
C LEU A 12 -29.89 11.57 29.26
N SER A 13 -28.96 11.54 30.23
CA SER A 13 -28.64 12.71 31.05
C SER A 13 -27.82 13.71 30.23
N VAL A 14 -28.47 14.81 29.85
CA VAL A 14 -27.77 15.98 29.26
C VAL A 14 -27.10 16.71 30.43
N ALA A 15 -25.77 16.60 30.50
CA ALA A 15 -24.96 17.42 31.40
C ALA A 15 -24.95 18.86 30.87
N SER A 16 -25.68 19.75 31.58
CA SER A 16 -25.65 21.20 31.38
C SER A 16 -24.30 21.73 31.89
N ALA A 17 -23.36 22.03 31.01
CA ALA A 17 -22.14 22.73 31.37
C ALA A 17 -22.46 24.25 31.52
N CYS A 18 -22.44 24.72 32.75
CA CYS A 18 -22.45 26.16 33.07
C CYS A 18 -21.24 26.86 32.44
N VAL A 19 -21.48 27.71 31.47
CA VAL A 19 -20.46 28.60 30.94
C VAL A 19 -20.30 29.78 31.94
N GLY A 20 -19.21 29.71 32.72
CA GLY A 20 -18.76 30.85 33.52
C GLY A 20 -18.27 31.99 32.61
N SER A 21 -18.83 33.16 32.82
CA SER A 21 -18.39 34.41 32.18
C SER A 21 -17.00 34.79 32.67
N THR A 22 -15.97 34.56 31.87
CA THR A 22 -14.62 35.11 32.10
C THR A 22 -14.49 36.42 31.31
N THR A 23 -14.20 37.51 32.02
CA THR A 23 -13.82 38.79 31.49
C THR A 23 -12.54 38.67 30.66
N LEU A 24 -12.62 39.00 29.36
CA LEU A 24 -11.46 39.13 28.48
C LEU A 24 -10.65 40.36 28.84
N GLN A 25 -9.52 40.17 29.51
CA GLN A 25 -8.44 41.13 29.59
C GLN A 25 -7.53 40.91 28.36
N ALA A 26 -7.37 41.96 27.57
CA ALA A 26 -6.44 41.93 26.46
C ALA A 26 -5.01 41.85 27.01
N GLN A 27 -4.33 40.71 26.78
CA GLN A 27 -2.90 40.60 26.96
C GLN A 27 -2.25 40.40 25.58
N ASP A 28 -1.18 41.21 25.37
CA ASP A 28 -0.30 41.16 24.22
C ASP A 28 0.13 39.72 23.87
N ALA A 29 -0.21 39.30 22.68
CA ALA A 29 0.22 38.00 22.16
C ALA A 29 1.62 38.08 21.57
N THR A 30 2.60 37.67 22.33
CA THR A 30 3.89 37.18 21.79
C THR A 30 3.63 35.87 20.96
N PRO A 31 4.25 35.68 19.79
CA PRO A 31 4.02 34.48 19.02
C PRO A 31 4.65 33.30 19.71
N THR A 32 3.82 32.49 20.33
CA THR A 32 4.22 31.17 20.89
C THR A 32 4.48 30.21 19.74
N ALA A 33 5.66 29.57 19.79
CA ALA A 33 6.19 28.58 18.91
C ALA A 33 5.15 27.56 18.44
N ALA A 34 5.20 27.28 17.14
CA ALA A 34 4.53 26.15 16.54
C ALA A 34 4.85 24.86 17.33
N GLN A 35 3.85 24.23 17.91
CA GLN A 35 3.99 22.87 18.38
C GLN A 35 4.21 21.99 17.14
N GLU A 36 5.45 21.58 16.95
CA GLU A 36 5.76 20.44 16.08
C GLU A 36 4.92 19.25 16.54
N ILE A 37 3.96 18.90 15.73
CA ILE A 37 3.32 17.59 15.83
C ILE A 37 4.41 16.59 15.45
N THR A 38 5.12 16.08 16.44
CA THR A 38 5.99 14.92 16.26
C THR A 38 5.06 13.77 15.91
N VAL A 39 4.91 13.52 14.60
CA VAL A 39 4.37 12.26 14.11
C VAL A 39 5.39 11.21 14.54
N GLN A 40 5.14 10.59 15.69
CA GLN A 40 5.82 9.35 16.02
C GLN A 40 5.43 8.34 14.95
N SER A 41 6.29 8.20 13.96
CA SER A 41 6.30 7.03 13.09
C SER A 41 6.52 5.82 14.01
N THR A 42 5.44 5.21 14.45
CA THR A 42 5.48 3.87 14.99
C THR A 42 5.83 2.97 13.81
N SER A 43 7.11 2.89 13.49
CA SER A 43 7.63 1.77 12.72
C SER A 43 7.45 0.55 13.62
N SER A 44 6.30 -0.09 13.51
CA SER A 44 6.18 -1.50 13.87
C SER A 44 7.04 -2.24 12.85
N GLN A 45 8.35 -2.24 13.05
CA GLN A 45 9.19 -3.29 12.53
C GLN A 45 8.68 -4.56 13.24
N ASP A 46 7.83 -5.31 12.55
CA ASP A 46 7.76 -6.74 12.77
C ASP A 46 9.17 -7.26 12.40
N ASP A 47 10.03 -7.34 13.40
CA ASP A 47 11.28 -8.10 13.37
C ASP A 47 10.92 -9.60 13.31
N ALA A 48 10.18 -10.01 12.30
CA ALA A 48 10.09 -11.40 11.91
C ALA A 48 11.48 -11.75 11.37
N ALA A 49 12.22 -12.58 12.11
CA ALA A 49 13.54 -13.02 11.73
C ALA A 49 13.50 -13.49 10.26
N LEU A 50 14.29 -12.82 9.40
CA LEU A 50 14.36 -13.15 7.98
C LEU A 50 14.72 -14.64 7.82
N PRO A 51 14.12 -15.36 6.87
CA PRO A 51 14.44 -16.74 6.61
C PRO A 51 15.94 -16.91 6.33
N SER A 52 16.57 -17.89 6.95
CA SER A 52 17.98 -18.16 6.77
C SER A 52 18.34 -18.66 5.36
N GLN A 53 17.36 -19.19 4.66
CA GLN A 53 17.48 -19.71 3.30
C GLN A 53 16.20 -19.38 2.50
N TRP A 54 16.36 -18.89 1.28
CA TRP A 54 15.28 -18.44 0.42
C TRP A 54 15.11 -19.43 -0.73
N ASP A 55 14.10 -20.27 -0.66
CA ASP A 55 13.61 -21.06 -1.78
C ASP A 55 12.41 -20.36 -2.44
N LEU A 56 11.93 -20.90 -3.57
CA LEU A 56 10.80 -20.30 -4.30
C LEU A 56 9.55 -20.16 -3.40
N GLN A 57 9.24 -21.22 -2.65
CA GLN A 57 8.04 -21.23 -1.81
C GLN A 57 8.14 -20.21 -0.67
N THR A 58 9.29 -20.13 -0.01
CA THR A 58 9.55 -19.13 1.05
C THR A 58 9.45 -17.72 0.52
N CYS A 59 9.94 -17.45 -0.71
CA CYS A 59 9.80 -16.14 -1.35
C CYS A 59 8.33 -15.77 -1.59
N ILE A 60 7.54 -16.73 -2.08
CA ILE A 60 6.10 -16.52 -2.33
C ILE A 60 5.38 -16.24 -1.01
N ASP A 61 5.55 -17.10 0.00
CA ASP A 61 4.88 -16.98 1.29
C ASP A 61 5.22 -15.65 1.99
N TYR A 62 6.47 -15.24 1.90
CA TYR A 62 6.92 -13.94 2.45
C TYR A 62 6.28 -12.76 1.70
N ALA A 63 6.28 -12.79 0.36
CA ALA A 63 5.69 -11.73 -0.44
C ALA A 63 4.18 -11.59 -0.19
N LEU A 64 3.45 -12.69 -0.10
CA LEU A 64 2.00 -12.67 0.19
C LEU A 64 1.66 -12.04 1.55
N GLN A 65 2.61 -12.05 2.49
CA GLN A 65 2.43 -11.42 3.80
C GLN A 65 2.88 -9.95 3.83
N HIS A 66 3.93 -9.59 3.09
CA HIS A 66 4.60 -8.29 3.25
C HIS A 66 4.36 -7.34 2.08
N ASN A 67 3.98 -7.82 0.90
CA ASN A 67 3.81 -6.99 -0.29
C ASN A 67 2.77 -5.88 -0.08
N ILE A 68 3.18 -4.64 -0.32
CA ILE A 68 2.37 -3.43 -0.10
C ILE A 68 1.18 -3.38 -1.07
N THR A 69 1.37 -3.80 -2.32
CA THR A 69 0.29 -3.81 -3.32
C THR A 69 -0.84 -4.75 -2.92
N LEU A 70 -0.50 -5.94 -2.42
CA LEU A 70 -1.47 -6.90 -1.92
C LEU A 70 -2.19 -6.38 -0.67
N LYS A 71 -1.47 -5.78 0.28
CA LYS A 71 -2.07 -5.13 1.46
C LYS A 71 -3.06 -4.03 1.06
N ARG A 72 -2.72 -3.20 0.06
CA ARG A 72 -3.64 -2.18 -0.48
C ARG A 72 -4.91 -2.79 -1.07
N ASN A 73 -4.79 -3.86 -1.85
CA ASN A 73 -5.94 -4.54 -2.45
C ASN A 73 -6.82 -5.18 -1.38
N ARG A 74 -6.25 -5.78 -0.33
CA ARG A 74 -7.00 -6.31 0.81
C ARG A 74 -7.77 -5.21 1.55
N ILE A 75 -7.14 -4.06 1.81
CA ILE A 75 -7.81 -2.89 2.42
C ILE A 75 -8.94 -2.36 1.51
N SER A 76 -8.72 -2.36 0.18
CA SER A 76 -9.77 -1.98 -0.77
C SER A 76 -10.98 -2.92 -0.74
N ALA A 77 -10.75 -4.23 -0.59
CA ALA A 77 -11.81 -5.22 -0.43
C ALA A 77 -12.57 -5.02 0.90
N GLU A 78 -11.86 -4.74 1.99
CA GLU A 78 -12.47 -4.40 3.28
C GLU A 78 -13.31 -3.11 3.19
N SER A 79 -12.82 -2.08 2.50
CA SER A 79 -13.58 -0.87 2.23
C SER A 79 -14.86 -1.15 1.46
N ALA A 80 -14.81 -2.00 0.43
CA ALA A 80 -15.98 -2.40 -0.33
C ALA A 80 -17.00 -3.19 0.51
N GLU A 81 -16.52 -3.99 1.51
CA GLU A 81 -17.41 -4.64 2.48
C GLU A 81 -18.13 -3.61 3.36
N VAL A 82 -17.42 -2.57 3.81
CA VAL A 82 -18.00 -1.46 4.58
C VAL A 82 -19.05 -0.71 3.75
N ASP A 83 -18.82 -0.51 2.44
CA ASP A 83 -19.79 0.10 1.54
C ASP A 83 -21.08 -0.71 1.43
N VAL A 84 -21.00 -2.04 1.44
CA VAL A 84 -22.18 -2.91 1.53
C VAL A 84 -22.93 -2.70 2.85
N LYS A 85 -22.21 -2.57 3.97
CA LYS A 85 -22.82 -2.30 5.30
C LYS A 85 -23.50 -0.92 5.29
N THR A 86 -22.86 0.08 4.71
CA THR A 86 -23.38 1.44 4.55
C THR A 86 -24.65 1.46 3.68
N ALA A 87 -24.63 0.75 2.55
CA ALA A 87 -25.80 0.62 1.69
C ALA A 87 -26.98 -0.07 2.39
N LYS A 88 -26.70 -1.07 3.26
CA LYS A 88 -27.73 -1.70 4.10
C LYS A 88 -28.24 -0.74 5.20
N ALA A 89 -27.34 0.05 5.82
CA ALA A 89 -27.70 1.05 6.81
C ALA A 89 -28.63 2.12 6.25
N ALA A 90 -28.50 2.44 4.96
CA ALA A 90 -29.40 3.38 4.28
C ALA A 90 -30.87 2.93 4.22
N LEU A 91 -31.21 1.67 4.57
CA LEU A 91 -32.59 1.23 4.73
C LEU A 91 -33.26 1.80 5.99
N PHE A 92 -32.48 2.16 7.00
CA PHE A 92 -32.95 2.71 8.26
C PHE A 92 -33.14 4.23 8.15
N PRO A 93 -33.93 4.85 9.07
CA PRO A 93 -34.07 6.30 9.12
C PRO A 93 -32.74 6.96 9.50
N SER A 94 -32.45 8.09 8.88
CA SER A 94 -31.36 8.97 9.27
C SER A 94 -31.82 9.99 10.30
N LEU A 95 -31.02 10.21 11.33
CA LEU A 95 -31.24 11.21 12.37
C LEU A 95 -30.05 12.19 12.33
N SER A 96 -30.38 13.48 12.18
CA SER A 96 -29.39 14.56 12.23
C SER A 96 -29.78 15.60 13.27
N ALA A 97 -28.78 16.09 14.00
CA ALA A 97 -28.94 17.21 14.90
C ALA A 97 -28.09 18.40 14.41
N SER A 98 -28.68 19.57 14.32
CA SER A 98 -28.00 20.77 13.91
C SER A 98 -28.10 21.84 14.99
N VAL A 99 -26.97 22.51 15.24
CA VAL A 99 -26.87 23.67 16.11
C VAL A 99 -26.20 24.77 15.31
N SER A 100 -26.92 25.88 15.13
CA SER A 100 -26.33 27.05 14.46
C SER A 100 -26.47 28.26 15.38
N GLN A 101 -25.37 28.95 15.59
CA GLN A 101 -25.36 30.21 16.36
C GLN A 101 -24.69 31.27 15.49
N ARG A 102 -25.41 32.36 15.28
CA ARG A 102 -24.95 33.48 14.48
C ARG A 102 -24.95 34.75 15.33
N ILE A 103 -23.82 35.43 15.37
CA ILE A 103 -23.68 36.78 15.95
C ILE A 103 -23.47 37.74 14.77
N VAL A 104 -24.38 38.70 14.64
CA VAL A 104 -24.28 39.71 13.61
C VAL A 104 -24.10 41.06 14.30
N ASN A 105 -22.93 41.68 14.08
CA ASN A 105 -22.67 43.07 14.52
C ASN A 105 -22.79 44.02 13.33
N ARG A 106 -23.70 44.99 13.43
CA ARG A 106 -23.91 46.01 12.42
C ARG A 106 -23.60 47.39 13.03
N PRO A 107 -22.35 47.86 12.91
CA PRO A 107 -21.92 49.10 13.55
C PRO A 107 -22.69 50.34 13.04
N ASN A 108 -23.20 50.28 11.79
CA ASN A 108 -23.94 51.36 11.12
C ASN A 108 -25.45 51.02 10.96
N SER A 109 -26.10 50.40 11.95
CA SER A 109 -27.53 50.17 11.88
C SER A 109 -28.30 51.48 12.06
N GLU A 110 -29.18 51.78 11.10
CA GLU A 110 -30.10 52.91 11.21
C GLU A 110 -31.14 52.62 12.30
N THR A 111 -31.51 53.67 13.05
CA THR A 111 -32.53 53.56 14.09
C THR A 111 -33.90 53.50 13.43
N ASN A 112 -34.58 52.36 13.49
CA ASN A 112 -35.99 52.31 13.11
C ASN A 112 -36.85 52.91 14.23
N THR A 113 -37.44 54.02 13.95
CA THR A 113 -38.41 54.69 14.84
C THR A 113 -39.83 54.29 14.38
N ILE A 114 -40.50 53.54 15.20
CA ILE A 114 -41.91 53.21 14.97
C ILE A 114 -42.73 54.19 15.80
N ILE A 115 -43.56 54.97 15.15
CA ILE A 115 -44.52 55.90 15.77
C ILE A 115 -45.88 55.24 15.74
N ASP A 116 -46.38 54.79 16.90
CA ASP A 116 -47.73 54.24 17.02
C ASP A 116 -48.51 55.11 18.03
N GLY A 117 -49.32 56.02 17.49
CA GLY A 117 -50.04 57.01 18.29
C GLY A 117 -49.11 57.96 19.04
N ASP A 118 -49.24 57.99 20.38
CA ASP A 118 -48.46 58.86 21.28
C ASP A 118 -47.19 58.20 21.81
N ASN A 119 -46.90 56.96 21.40
CA ASN A 119 -45.69 56.19 21.82
C ASN A 119 -44.67 56.13 20.69
N ILE A 120 -43.45 56.62 21.00
CA ILE A 120 -42.28 56.54 20.16
C ILE A 120 -41.38 55.44 20.70
N THR A 121 -41.30 54.30 19.99
CA THR A 121 -40.41 53.21 20.34
C THR A 121 -39.20 53.22 19.39
N SER A 122 -38.01 53.56 19.92
CA SER A 122 -36.76 53.50 19.20
C SER A 122 -35.96 52.29 19.65
N SER A 123 -35.68 51.33 18.75
CA SER A 123 -34.84 50.17 19.03
C SER A 123 -33.61 50.19 18.14
N THR A 124 -32.45 50.38 18.74
CA THR A 124 -31.17 50.29 18.04
C THR A 124 -30.40 49.09 18.57
N SER A 125 -30.51 47.97 17.89
CA SER A 125 -29.71 46.78 18.22
C SER A 125 -28.52 46.69 17.29
N LYS A 126 -27.32 47.11 17.75
CA LYS A 126 -26.06 46.97 16.98
C LYS A 126 -25.58 45.58 16.85
N THR A 127 -25.93 44.70 17.78
CA THR A 127 -25.52 43.30 17.81
C THR A 127 -26.77 42.42 17.98
N SER A 128 -26.95 41.49 17.04
CA SER A 128 -28.04 40.48 17.13
C SER A 128 -27.43 39.08 17.29
N TYR A 129 -28.03 38.35 18.24
CA TYR A 129 -27.68 36.94 18.51
C TYR A 129 -28.85 36.08 18.03
N ASN A 130 -28.59 35.21 17.05
CA ASN A 130 -29.56 34.26 16.57
C ASN A 130 -29.03 32.85 16.77
N GLY A 131 -29.73 32.03 17.54
CA GLY A 131 -29.48 30.63 17.75
C GLY A 131 -30.62 29.80 17.17
N SER A 132 -30.29 28.75 16.40
CA SER A 132 -31.25 27.76 15.98
C SER A 132 -30.75 26.37 16.33
N TYR A 133 -31.64 25.56 16.85
CA TYR A 133 -31.42 24.16 17.22
C TYR A 133 -32.45 23.33 16.47
N GLY A 134 -31.99 22.30 15.77
CA GLY A 134 -32.88 21.43 15.01
C GLY A 134 -32.50 19.96 15.20
N ILE A 135 -33.48 19.10 15.27
CA ILE A 135 -33.33 17.65 15.17
C ILE A 135 -34.24 17.20 14.02
N ASP A 136 -33.63 16.61 12.99
CA ASP A 136 -34.32 16.17 11.79
C ASP A 136 -34.21 14.65 11.69
N ALA A 137 -35.36 13.98 11.53
CA ALA A 137 -35.43 12.56 11.26
C ALA A 137 -36.03 12.36 9.86
N SER A 138 -35.33 11.67 8.98
CA SER A 138 -35.84 11.37 7.64
C SER A 138 -35.80 9.88 7.34
N TRP A 139 -36.90 9.36 6.82
CA TRP A 139 -37.00 7.96 6.44
C TRP A 139 -37.75 7.84 5.09
N THR A 140 -37.03 7.34 4.09
CA THR A 140 -37.60 7.07 2.80
C THR A 140 -38.21 5.67 2.80
N LEU A 141 -39.53 5.55 2.78
CA LEU A 141 -40.21 4.26 2.81
C LEU A 141 -40.14 3.51 1.46
N TYR A 142 -40.28 4.24 0.36
CA TYR A 142 -40.23 3.67 -0.98
C TYR A 142 -39.56 4.63 -1.98
N ASN A 143 -38.70 4.10 -2.83
CA ASN A 143 -38.01 4.86 -3.89
C ASN A 143 -37.84 4.02 -5.19
N GLY A 144 -38.83 3.24 -5.56
CA GLY A 144 -38.77 2.46 -6.80
C GLY A 144 -37.73 1.35 -6.79
N SER A 145 -37.47 0.73 -5.63
CA SER A 145 -36.44 -0.33 -5.43
C SER A 145 -34.98 0.11 -5.63
N LYS A 146 -34.73 1.42 -5.79
CA LYS A 146 -33.38 1.95 -5.97
C LYS A 146 -32.42 1.47 -4.86
N ARG A 147 -32.83 1.54 -3.57
CA ARG A 147 -32.02 1.11 -2.44
C ARG A 147 -31.64 -0.37 -2.51
N LEU A 148 -32.59 -1.24 -2.87
CA LEU A 148 -32.33 -2.67 -3.00
C LEU A 148 -31.35 -2.96 -4.13
N ASN A 149 -31.48 -2.25 -5.24
CA ASN A 149 -30.55 -2.38 -6.37
C ASN A 149 -29.16 -1.81 -6.02
N THR A 150 -29.08 -0.71 -5.26
CA THR A 150 -27.79 -0.21 -4.73
C THR A 150 -27.10 -1.23 -3.84
N ILE A 151 -27.84 -1.92 -2.94
CA ILE A 151 -27.25 -2.99 -2.12
C ILE A 151 -26.72 -4.13 -2.99
N LYS A 152 -27.47 -4.54 -4.03
CA LYS A 152 -27.00 -5.57 -4.98
C LYS A 152 -25.74 -5.11 -5.71
N GLN A 153 -25.70 -3.86 -6.15
CA GLN A 153 -24.55 -3.26 -6.80
C GLN A 153 -23.32 -3.27 -5.89
N GLN A 154 -23.47 -2.83 -4.62
CA GLN A 154 -22.33 -2.84 -3.67
C GLN A 154 -21.86 -4.26 -3.34
N LYS A 155 -22.76 -5.25 -3.27
CA LYS A 155 -22.35 -6.65 -3.12
C LYS A 155 -21.52 -7.15 -4.31
N LEU A 156 -21.87 -6.76 -5.54
CA LEU A 156 -21.10 -7.11 -6.72
C LEU A 156 -19.74 -6.39 -6.73
N ASN A 157 -19.70 -5.11 -6.34
CA ASN A 157 -18.46 -4.36 -6.20
C ASN A 157 -17.53 -5.00 -5.16
N ASN A 158 -18.07 -5.45 -4.01
CA ASN A 158 -17.29 -6.20 -3.02
C ASN A 158 -16.73 -7.50 -3.62
N ARG A 159 -17.54 -8.22 -4.39
CA ARG A 159 -17.06 -9.45 -5.05
C ARG A 159 -15.96 -9.17 -6.08
N ILE A 160 -16.05 -8.05 -6.82
CA ILE A 160 -14.99 -7.61 -7.73
C ILE A 160 -13.71 -7.30 -6.94
N ALA A 161 -13.82 -6.59 -5.81
CA ALA A 161 -12.66 -6.28 -4.98
C ALA A 161 -11.98 -7.54 -4.39
N GLU A 162 -12.76 -8.56 -3.98
CA GLU A 162 -12.24 -9.85 -3.55
C GLU A 162 -11.49 -10.57 -4.69
N LEU A 163 -12.04 -10.54 -5.91
CA LEU A 163 -11.37 -11.13 -7.08
C LEU A 163 -10.09 -10.39 -7.47
N ASN A 164 -10.05 -9.06 -7.32
CA ASN A 164 -8.85 -8.28 -7.56
C ASN A 164 -7.73 -8.63 -6.54
N VAL A 165 -8.07 -9.01 -5.31
CA VAL A 165 -7.10 -9.54 -4.35
C VAL A 165 -6.51 -10.85 -4.87
N ALA A 166 -7.35 -11.80 -5.29
CA ALA A 166 -6.90 -13.08 -5.82
C ALA A 166 -6.05 -12.93 -7.10
N GLU A 167 -6.46 -12.01 -8.00
CA GLU A 167 -5.68 -11.66 -9.19
C GLU A 167 -4.30 -11.11 -8.82
N SER A 168 -4.24 -10.23 -7.82
CA SER A 168 -2.98 -9.65 -7.33
C SER A 168 -2.08 -10.73 -6.70
N GLU A 169 -2.64 -11.68 -5.95
CA GLU A 169 -1.90 -12.81 -5.38
C GLU A 169 -1.27 -13.64 -6.50
N ASN A 170 -2.04 -14.07 -7.48
CA ASN A 170 -1.53 -14.84 -8.63
C ASN A 170 -0.46 -14.07 -9.43
N SER A 171 -0.64 -12.77 -9.64
CA SER A 171 0.32 -11.93 -10.36
C SER A 171 1.66 -11.79 -9.63
N ILE A 172 1.62 -11.72 -8.29
CA ILE A 172 2.82 -11.67 -7.46
C ILE A 172 3.54 -13.04 -7.51
N GLU A 173 2.81 -14.14 -7.37
CA GLU A 173 3.37 -15.49 -7.47
C GLU A 173 4.04 -15.72 -8.82
N GLU A 174 3.38 -15.34 -9.92
CA GLU A 174 3.93 -15.45 -11.27
C GLU A 174 5.22 -14.61 -11.41
N SER A 175 5.20 -13.36 -10.92
CA SER A 175 6.35 -12.46 -11.00
C SER A 175 7.55 -12.99 -10.22
N ILE A 176 7.32 -13.54 -9.02
CA ILE A 176 8.37 -14.17 -8.21
C ILE A 176 8.93 -15.39 -8.91
N ALA A 177 8.07 -16.27 -9.40
CA ALA A 177 8.51 -17.48 -10.11
C ALA A 177 9.35 -17.13 -11.34
N GLN A 178 8.93 -16.12 -12.12
CA GLN A 178 9.66 -15.66 -13.28
C GLN A 178 11.06 -15.13 -12.93
N ILE A 179 11.14 -14.23 -11.93
CA ILE A 179 12.43 -13.66 -11.50
C ILE A 179 13.32 -14.75 -10.90
N TYR A 180 12.76 -15.69 -10.13
CA TYR A 180 13.52 -16.78 -9.53
C TYR A 180 14.15 -17.67 -10.60
N VAL A 181 13.41 -18.03 -11.65
CA VAL A 181 13.95 -18.79 -12.79
C VAL A 181 15.03 -18.00 -13.55
N GLN A 182 14.85 -16.68 -13.69
CA GLN A 182 15.88 -15.83 -14.30
C GLN A 182 17.17 -15.79 -13.46
N ILE A 183 17.06 -15.81 -12.13
CA ILE A 183 18.23 -15.91 -11.24
C ILE A 183 18.94 -17.25 -11.42
N LEU A 184 18.19 -18.36 -11.46
CA LEU A 184 18.76 -19.68 -11.70
C LEU A 184 19.54 -19.71 -13.03
N TYR A 185 18.92 -19.22 -14.10
CA TYR A 185 19.56 -19.14 -15.42
C TYR A 185 20.82 -18.26 -15.39
N ALA A 186 20.74 -17.08 -14.77
CA ALA A 186 21.89 -16.17 -14.67
C ALA A 186 23.03 -16.74 -13.81
N ALA A 187 22.71 -17.50 -12.78
CA ALA A 187 23.71 -18.17 -11.94
C ALA A 187 24.47 -19.26 -12.72
N GLU A 188 23.76 -20.05 -13.53
CA GLU A 188 24.41 -21.04 -14.41
C GLU A 188 25.22 -20.36 -15.53
N ALA A 189 24.73 -19.24 -16.08
CA ALA A 189 25.47 -18.46 -17.07
C ALA A 189 26.80 -17.93 -16.49
N VAL A 190 26.83 -17.51 -15.22
CA VAL A 190 28.08 -17.11 -14.54
C VAL A 190 29.07 -18.28 -14.50
N LYS A 191 28.62 -19.47 -14.09
CA LYS A 191 29.50 -20.68 -14.02
C LYS A 191 30.06 -21.04 -15.41
N VAL A 192 29.24 -20.96 -16.46
CA VAL A 192 29.68 -21.22 -17.83
C VAL A 192 30.77 -20.21 -18.25
N ASN A 193 30.54 -18.92 -17.99
CA ASN A 193 31.52 -17.87 -18.31
C ASN A 193 32.82 -17.99 -17.47
N GLU A 194 32.75 -18.42 -16.22
CA GLU A 194 33.92 -18.72 -15.38
C GLU A 194 34.75 -19.87 -15.99
N ASN A 195 34.10 -20.95 -16.41
CA ASN A 195 34.78 -22.05 -17.08
C ASN A 195 35.39 -21.63 -18.42
N THR A 196 34.66 -20.84 -19.23
CA THR A 196 35.15 -20.31 -20.51
C THR A 196 36.40 -19.44 -20.30
N LEU A 197 36.35 -18.55 -19.31
CA LEU A 197 37.50 -17.72 -18.96
C LEU A 197 38.71 -18.55 -18.49
N ALA A 198 38.49 -19.60 -17.70
CA ALA A 198 39.56 -20.50 -17.25
C ALA A 198 40.22 -21.21 -18.43
N VAL A 199 39.42 -21.65 -19.41
CA VAL A 199 39.94 -22.30 -20.67
C VAL A 199 40.75 -21.29 -21.47
N SER A 200 40.23 -20.11 -21.75
CA SER A 200 40.95 -19.10 -22.54
C SER A 200 42.23 -18.59 -21.87
N GLN A 201 42.26 -18.53 -20.53
CA GLN A 201 43.49 -18.24 -19.78
C GLN A 201 44.52 -19.35 -19.93
N ALA A 202 44.11 -20.62 -19.85
CA ALA A 202 45.01 -21.75 -20.06
C ALA A 202 45.57 -21.79 -21.49
N GLU A 203 44.73 -21.46 -22.49
CA GLU A 203 45.17 -21.34 -23.89
C GLU A 203 46.17 -20.18 -24.10
N ARG A 204 45.94 -19.02 -23.47
CA ARG A 204 46.88 -17.90 -23.49
C ARG A 204 48.20 -18.29 -22.86
N ASP A 205 48.21 -18.96 -21.71
CA ASP A 205 49.44 -19.37 -21.01
C ASP A 205 50.21 -20.39 -21.84
N ARG A 206 49.51 -21.33 -22.50
CA ARG A 206 50.16 -22.23 -23.47
C ARG A 206 50.70 -21.47 -24.68
N GLY A 207 49.96 -20.50 -25.22
CA GLY A 207 50.43 -19.63 -26.30
C GLY A 207 51.71 -18.86 -25.93
N GLN A 208 51.80 -18.37 -24.70
CA GLN A 208 53.02 -17.70 -24.21
C GLN A 208 54.24 -18.65 -24.22
N GLN A 209 54.08 -19.90 -23.74
CA GLN A 209 55.13 -20.91 -23.78
C GLN A 209 55.55 -21.22 -25.20
N LEU A 210 54.61 -21.32 -26.15
CA LEU A 210 54.90 -21.54 -27.58
C LEU A 210 55.62 -20.36 -28.23
N LEU A 211 55.30 -19.13 -27.86
CA LEU A 211 56.01 -17.93 -28.31
C LEU A 211 57.47 -17.93 -27.79
N GLU A 212 57.66 -18.25 -26.52
CA GLU A 212 59.03 -18.37 -25.93
C GLU A 212 59.85 -19.46 -26.64
N ALA A 213 59.19 -20.54 -27.07
CA ALA A 213 59.83 -21.59 -27.90
C ALA A 213 59.96 -21.20 -29.39
N GLY A 214 59.49 -20.02 -29.80
CA GLY A 214 59.58 -19.55 -31.19
C GLY A 214 58.60 -20.23 -32.16
N SER A 215 57.56 -20.92 -31.65
CA SER A 215 56.63 -21.73 -32.44
C SER A 215 55.44 -20.96 -32.93
N ILE A 216 55.10 -19.80 -32.35
CA ILE A 216 54.00 -18.91 -32.80
C ILE A 216 54.46 -17.45 -32.92
N ALA A 217 53.69 -16.64 -33.63
CA ALA A 217 53.95 -15.21 -33.78
C ALA A 217 53.41 -14.39 -32.60
N LYS A 218 53.99 -13.20 -32.36
CA LYS A 218 53.45 -12.26 -31.37
C LYS A 218 52.00 -11.85 -31.62
N SER A 219 51.58 -11.81 -32.91
CA SER A 219 50.19 -11.54 -33.29
C SER A 219 49.21 -12.58 -32.75
N ASP A 220 49.63 -13.85 -32.75
CA ASP A 220 48.78 -14.96 -32.30
C ASP A 220 48.59 -14.90 -30.80
N LEU A 221 49.65 -14.61 -30.02
CA LEU A 221 49.53 -14.37 -28.60
C LEU A 221 48.61 -13.16 -28.30
N ALA A 222 48.76 -12.04 -29.02
CA ALA A 222 47.91 -10.88 -28.86
C ALA A 222 46.43 -11.19 -29.12
N GLN A 223 46.12 -12.10 -30.03
CA GLN A 223 44.76 -12.58 -30.28
C GLN A 223 44.22 -13.39 -29.09
N LEU A 224 45.01 -14.29 -28.51
CA LEU A 224 44.62 -15.02 -27.31
C LEU A 224 44.40 -14.10 -26.12
N GLU A 225 45.24 -13.08 -25.91
CA GLU A 225 45.07 -12.06 -24.89
C GLU A 225 43.77 -11.27 -25.07
N SER A 226 43.45 -10.92 -26.33
CA SER A 226 42.19 -10.27 -26.67
C SER A 226 40.98 -11.15 -26.35
N GLN A 227 41.07 -12.47 -26.61
CA GLN A 227 40.01 -13.42 -26.25
C GLN A 227 39.81 -13.49 -24.75
N VAL A 228 40.86 -13.62 -23.92
CA VAL A 228 40.80 -13.59 -22.46
C VAL A 228 40.11 -12.30 -21.99
N SER A 229 40.45 -11.17 -22.57
CA SER A 229 39.83 -9.88 -22.20
C SER A 229 38.32 -9.84 -22.54
N THR A 230 37.93 -10.42 -23.65
CA THR A 230 36.54 -10.55 -24.08
C THR A 230 35.75 -11.46 -23.12
N ASP A 231 36.32 -12.64 -22.78
CA ASP A 231 35.66 -13.60 -21.87
C ASP A 231 35.55 -13.04 -20.45
N LYS A 232 36.57 -12.29 -20.00
CA LYS A 232 36.51 -11.57 -18.74
C LYS A 232 35.38 -10.54 -18.71
N TYR A 233 35.22 -9.80 -19.80
CA TYR A 233 34.11 -8.85 -19.94
C TYR A 233 32.74 -9.56 -19.88
N GLN A 234 32.62 -10.70 -20.58
CA GLN A 234 31.38 -11.50 -20.54
C GLN A 234 31.06 -12.02 -19.14
N LEU A 235 32.06 -12.47 -18.41
CA LEU A 235 31.90 -12.91 -17.01
C LEU A 235 31.41 -11.77 -16.12
N VAL A 236 32.04 -10.59 -16.19
CA VAL A 236 31.62 -9.43 -15.39
C VAL A 236 30.18 -9.01 -15.73
N THR A 237 29.83 -9.06 -17.01
CA THR A 237 28.45 -8.75 -17.48
C THR A 237 27.44 -9.76 -16.93
N ALA A 238 27.76 -11.06 -16.97
CA ALA A 238 26.92 -12.10 -16.40
C ALA A 238 26.73 -11.95 -14.89
N GLN A 239 27.79 -11.64 -14.16
CA GLN A 239 27.77 -11.35 -12.73
C GLN A 239 26.89 -10.12 -12.41
N ALA A 240 27.01 -9.05 -13.18
CA ALA A 240 26.17 -7.85 -13.04
C ALA A 240 24.70 -8.18 -13.28
N THR A 241 24.38 -8.96 -14.31
CA THR A 241 23.00 -9.41 -14.62
C THR A 241 22.42 -10.25 -13.48
N LEU A 242 23.21 -11.15 -12.89
CA LEU A 242 22.77 -11.94 -11.74
C LEU A 242 22.45 -11.04 -10.53
N GLN A 243 23.29 -10.05 -10.26
CA GLN A 243 23.03 -9.11 -9.17
C GLN A 243 21.77 -8.28 -9.42
N ASP A 244 21.54 -7.88 -10.66
CA ASP A 244 20.35 -7.12 -11.05
C ASP A 244 19.05 -7.90 -10.80
N TYR A 245 19.00 -9.18 -11.20
CA TYR A 245 17.85 -10.04 -10.91
C TYR A 245 17.65 -10.27 -9.41
N LYS A 246 18.73 -10.41 -8.64
CA LYS A 246 18.65 -10.51 -7.17
C LYS A 246 18.07 -9.23 -6.55
N LEU A 247 18.45 -8.05 -7.05
CA LEU A 247 17.89 -6.79 -6.60
C LEU A 247 16.40 -6.66 -6.96
N GLN A 248 16.00 -7.08 -8.16
CA GLN A 248 14.60 -7.09 -8.58
C GLN A 248 13.77 -8.01 -7.67
N LEU A 249 14.28 -9.18 -7.30
CA LEU A 249 13.60 -10.07 -6.36
C LEU A 249 13.45 -9.41 -4.98
N LYS A 250 14.52 -8.79 -4.45
CA LYS A 250 14.44 -8.05 -3.18
C LYS A 250 13.40 -6.94 -3.20
N GLN A 251 13.30 -6.19 -4.29
CA GLN A 251 12.28 -5.15 -4.46
C GLN A 251 10.87 -5.73 -4.45
N LEU A 252 10.66 -6.89 -5.09
CA LEU A 252 9.35 -7.53 -5.12
C LEU A 252 8.96 -8.09 -3.75
N LEU A 253 9.94 -8.50 -2.95
CA LEU A 253 9.78 -8.96 -1.57
C LEU A 253 9.70 -7.80 -0.56
N GLU A 254 9.86 -6.54 -1.00
CA GLU A 254 9.93 -5.35 -0.12
C GLU A 254 11.06 -5.44 0.93
N LEU A 255 12.17 -6.11 0.58
CA LEU A 255 13.34 -6.21 1.43
C LEU A 255 14.28 -5.02 1.20
N ASP A 256 14.96 -4.59 2.27
CA ASP A 256 16.02 -3.59 2.16
C ASP A 256 17.17 -4.11 1.28
N GLY A 257 17.73 -3.23 0.44
CA GLY A 257 18.80 -3.59 -0.49
C GLY A 257 20.04 -4.17 0.16
N GLU A 258 20.32 -3.81 1.42
CA GLU A 258 21.46 -4.26 2.20
C GLU A 258 21.27 -5.64 2.86
N SER A 259 20.01 -6.14 2.96
CA SER A 259 19.76 -7.45 3.55
C SER A 259 20.45 -8.55 2.76
N GLU A 260 21.20 -9.42 3.42
CA GLU A 260 21.79 -10.60 2.78
C GLU A 260 20.69 -11.62 2.50
N MET A 261 20.59 -12.04 1.23
CA MET A 261 19.64 -13.06 0.79
C MET A 261 20.41 -14.29 0.32
N ASN A 262 20.33 -15.37 1.08
CA ASN A 262 20.88 -16.67 0.69
C ASN A 262 19.83 -17.43 -0.11
N LEU A 263 19.91 -17.32 -1.44
CA LEU A 263 19.01 -18.05 -2.34
C LEU A 263 19.46 -19.52 -2.46
N TYR A 264 18.52 -20.41 -2.26
CA TYR A 264 18.72 -21.83 -2.58
C TYR A 264 18.68 -22.02 -4.10
N LEU A 265 19.79 -22.38 -4.69
CA LEU A 265 19.92 -22.69 -6.11
C LEU A 265 19.99 -24.22 -6.23
N PRO A 266 18.88 -24.93 -6.56
CA PRO A 266 18.92 -26.35 -6.77
C PRO A 266 19.86 -26.67 -7.94
N ALA A 267 20.68 -27.72 -7.81
CA ALA A 267 21.45 -28.22 -8.95
C ALA A 267 20.45 -28.77 -9.99
N LEU A 268 20.42 -28.13 -11.16
CA LEU A 268 19.62 -28.60 -12.28
C LEU A 268 20.28 -29.92 -12.80
N GLY A 269 19.68 -31.05 -12.43
CA GLY A 269 20.10 -32.33 -12.99
C GLY A 269 19.58 -32.51 -14.40
N ASP A 270 20.39 -33.13 -15.26
CA ASP A 270 20.03 -33.42 -16.66
C ASP A 270 18.90 -34.47 -16.79
N GLU A 271 18.46 -35.03 -15.69
CA GLU A 271 17.58 -36.21 -15.69
C GLU A 271 16.17 -35.98 -16.26
N ASN A 272 15.72 -34.72 -16.34
CA ASN A 272 14.35 -34.42 -16.74
C ASN A 272 14.22 -33.60 -18.05
N VAL A 273 15.32 -33.34 -18.75
CA VAL A 273 15.32 -32.53 -19.99
C VAL A 273 14.47 -33.13 -21.10
N LEU A 274 14.28 -34.46 -21.10
CA LEU A 274 13.53 -35.19 -22.12
C LEU A 274 12.13 -35.67 -21.67
N THR A 275 11.71 -35.32 -20.44
CA THR A 275 10.33 -35.62 -20.03
C THR A 275 9.34 -34.73 -20.76
N PRO A 276 8.31 -35.28 -21.40
CA PRO A 276 7.29 -34.44 -22.04
C PRO A 276 6.60 -33.55 -20.99
N LEU A 277 6.47 -32.27 -21.33
CA LEU A 277 5.74 -31.33 -20.49
C LEU A 277 4.29 -31.83 -20.28
N PRO A 278 3.74 -31.71 -19.08
CA PRO A 278 2.34 -32.03 -18.82
C PRO A 278 1.43 -31.25 -19.77
N THR A 279 0.37 -31.89 -20.24
CA THR A 279 -0.59 -31.21 -21.11
C THR A 279 -1.34 -30.13 -20.33
N LYS A 280 -1.85 -29.12 -21.04
CA LYS A 280 -2.63 -28.02 -20.41
C LYS A 280 -3.79 -28.55 -19.54
N THR A 281 -4.34 -29.72 -19.87
CA THR A 281 -5.39 -30.41 -19.12
C THR A 281 -4.92 -31.08 -17.84
N ASP A 282 -3.62 -31.35 -17.71
CA ASP A 282 -3.03 -32.02 -16.53
C ASP A 282 -2.61 -30.99 -15.46
N VAL A 283 -2.57 -29.69 -15.84
CA VAL A 283 -2.17 -28.57 -14.97
C VAL A 283 -3.38 -27.84 -14.41
N TYR A 284 -4.56 -27.97 -15.04
CA TYR A 284 -5.83 -27.40 -14.62
C TYR A 284 -6.81 -28.54 -14.28
#